data_2fc47eb690da91ecdc27377b6142a60d
#
_entry.id   2fc47eb690da91ecdc27377b6142a60d
#
_cell.length_a   1.000
_cell.length_b   1.000
_cell.length_c   1.000
_cell.angle_alpha   90.00
_cell.angle_beta   90.00
_cell.angle_gamma   90.00
#
_symmetry.space_group_name_H-M   'P 1'
#
loop_
_entity.id
_entity.type
_entity.pdbx_description
1 polymer ?
#
loop_
_entity_poly.entity_id
_entity_poly.type
_entity_poly.pdbx_seq_one_letter_code
_entity_poly.pdbx_strand_id
1 'polypeptide(L)'
;MHGTEMGRAPLDLALFRSWKLHDELGLNIVMPVLPMHGPRARGLPKGAVFPGEDVLDNVHATAQGVWDIRRLLSWIRLQEPESLIGLNGLSLGGYIASLVASLEEGLTCAILGVPVADLVELLGRHSGLHRDDPRRDTVKMAEPIGRMISPLSLTPLVPMAGRFIYAGVADQLVHPREQVTRLWEHWGKPEIVWYPGGHTGFFRSRPVQRFVEEALQQSGLLDRPTAQRDRPA
;
A
#
# COMPACT_ATOMS: atom_id res chain seq x y z
N MET A 1 -6.01 0.31 0.26
CA MET A 1 -5.44 1.01 1.45
C MET A 1 -4.93 2.37 1.02
N HIS A 2 -5.36 3.41 1.71
CA HIS A 2 -5.11 4.82 1.36
C HIS A 2 -3.69 5.29 1.73
N GLY A 3 -3.27 6.44 1.17
CA GLY A 3 -2.01 7.11 1.49
C GLY A 3 -2.10 8.01 2.72
N THR A 4 -0.98 8.68 3.04
CA THR A 4 -0.90 9.67 4.12
C THR A 4 -1.91 10.81 3.89
N GLU A 5 -2.47 11.37 4.97
CA GLU A 5 -3.49 12.44 4.97
C GLU A 5 -4.84 12.08 4.32
N MET A 6 -5.02 10.84 3.92
CA MET A 6 -6.25 10.28 3.38
C MET A 6 -7.09 9.61 4.50
N GLY A 7 -7.93 8.64 4.15
CA GLY A 7 -8.80 7.94 5.09
C GLY A 7 -10.15 8.64 5.25
N ARG A 8 -10.60 9.35 4.22
CA ARG A 8 -11.93 9.98 4.11
C ARG A 8 -12.65 9.43 2.90
N ALA A 9 -13.79 8.79 3.13
CA ALA A 9 -14.51 8.03 2.11
C ALA A 9 -14.67 8.74 0.74
N PRO A 10 -15.07 10.03 0.64
CA PRO A 10 -15.23 10.67 -0.67
C PRO A 10 -13.92 10.72 -1.48
N LEU A 11 -12.81 11.02 -0.83
CA LEU A 11 -11.49 11.08 -1.48
C LEU A 11 -11.01 9.69 -1.87
N ASP A 12 -11.08 8.75 -0.95
CA ASP A 12 -10.59 7.39 -1.14
C ASP A 12 -11.38 6.68 -2.25
N LEU A 13 -12.71 6.79 -2.25
CA LEU A 13 -13.58 6.26 -3.31
C LEU A 13 -13.22 6.80 -4.69
N ALA A 14 -12.93 8.11 -4.78
CA ALA A 14 -12.56 8.74 -6.04
C ALA A 14 -11.17 8.29 -6.53
N LEU A 15 -10.15 8.28 -5.66
CA LEU A 15 -8.78 7.94 -6.02
C LEU A 15 -8.60 6.48 -6.42
N PHE A 16 -9.31 5.57 -5.75
CA PHE A 16 -9.32 4.15 -6.12
C PHE A 16 -10.32 3.82 -7.21
N ARG A 17 -11.07 4.80 -7.74
CA ARG A 17 -12.11 4.58 -8.76
C ARG A 17 -13.06 3.45 -8.37
N SER A 18 -13.52 3.49 -7.14
CA SER A 18 -14.26 2.38 -6.51
C SER A 18 -15.54 2.02 -7.26
N TRP A 19 -16.22 3.00 -7.85
CA TRP A 19 -17.39 2.78 -8.72
C TRP A 19 -17.03 1.88 -9.90
N LYS A 20 -15.88 2.09 -10.55
CA LYS A 20 -15.46 1.25 -11.67
C LYS A 20 -15.13 -0.17 -11.22
N LEU A 21 -14.41 -0.31 -10.11
CA LEU A 21 -14.05 -1.62 -9.56
C LEU A 21 -15.32 -2.41 -9.15
N HIS A 22 -16.32 -1.73 -8.58
CA HIS A 22 -17.55 -2.38 -8.14
C HIS A 22 -18.55 -2.58 -9.26
N ASP A 23 -18.98 -1.49 -9.92
CA ASP A 23 -20.10 -1.51 -10.87
C ASP A 23 -19.71 -2.14 -12.21
N GLU A 24 -18.48 -1.88 -12.71
CA GLU A 24 -18.05 -2.38 -14.01
C GLU A 24 -17.31 -3.72 -13.91
N LEU A 25 -16.44 -3.89 -12.88
CA LEU A 25 -15.62 -5.10 -12.73
C LEU A 25 -16.18 -6.12 -11.74
N GLY A 26 -17.28 -5.80 -11.05
CA GLY A 26 -17.99 -6.71 -10.16
C GLY A 26 -17.24 -7.08 -8.88
N LEU A 27 -16.30 -6.25 -8.44
CA LEU A 27 -15.50 -6.51 -7.24
C LEU A 27 -16.20 -5.98 -5.99
N ASN A 28 -16.18 -6.75 -4.92
CA ASN A 28 -16.46 -6.24 -3.58
C ASN A 28 -15.25 -5.46 -3.07
N ILE A 29 -15.49 -4.27 -2.51
CA ILE A 29 -14.43 -3.36 -2.12
C ILE A 29 -14.51 -3.07 -0.62
N VAL A 30 -13.39 -3.25 0.07
CA VAL A 30 -13.24 -2.85 1.46
C VAL A 30 -12.12 -1.82 1.57
N MET A 31 -12.43 -0.68 2.17
CA MET A 31 -11.52 0.46 2.30
C MET A 31 -11.24 0.76 3.78
N PRO A 32 -10.30 0.04 4.40
CA PRO A 32 -9.94 0.26 5.80
C PRO A 32 -9.27 1.63 5.97
N VAL A 33 -9.60 2.31 7.06
CA VAL A 33 -8.90 3.53 7.47
C VAL A 33 -7.69 3.13 8.31
N LEU A 34 -6.50 3.56 7.90
CA LEU A 34 -5.26 3.28 8.60
C LEU A 34 -5.21 3.99 9.97
N PRO A 35 -4.42 3.48 10.93
CA PRO A 35 -4.21 4.14 12.22
C PRO A 35 -3.83 5.61 12.07
N MET A 36 -4.32 6.45 12.99
CA MET A 36 -4.05 7.89 13.05
C MET A 36 -4.53 8.71 11.82
N HIS A 37 -5.40 8.13 10.96
CA HIS A 37 -5.97 8.81 9.80
C HIS A 37 -7.49 8.98 9.92
N GLY A 38 -8.03 9.95 9.19
CA GLY A 38 -9.47 10.19 9.08
C GLY A 38 -10.19 10.16 10.42
N PRO A 39 -11.28 9.37 10.56
CA PRO A 39 -11.99 9.23 11.84
C PRO A 39 -11.14 8.67 12.98
N ARG A 40 -10.11 7.88 12.69
CA ARG A 40 -9.22 7.28 13.69
C ARG A 40 -8.19 8.26 14.28
N ALA A 41 -8.06 9.45 13.70
CA ALA A 41 -7.26 10.53 14.27
C ALA A 41 -8.01 11.34 15.35
N ARG A 42 -9.32 11.13 15.53
CA ARG A 42 -10.11 11.88 16.50
C ARG A 42 -9.67 11.55 17.92
N GLY A 43 -9.45 12.58 18.71
CA GLY A 43 -9.03 12.45 20.11
C GLY A 43 -7.54 12.21 20.33
N LEU A 44 -6.76 12.09 19.28
CA LEU A 44 -5.31 12.02 19.39
C LEU A 44 -4.72 13.40 19.74
N PRO A 45 -3.54 13.45 20.40
CA PRO A 45 -2.82 14.68 20.65
C PRO A 45 -2.60 15.48 19.36
N LYS A 46 -2.56 16.81 19.48
CA LYS A 46 -2.25 17.67 18.34
C LYS A 46 -0.85 17.37 17.82
N GLY A 47 -0.75 17.06 16.52
CA GLY A 47 0.52 16.69 15.87
C GLY A 47 0.80 15.20 15.82
N ALA A 48 -0.04 14.35 16.43
CA ALA A 48 0.05 12.91 16.24
C ALA A 48 -0.29 12.55 14.79
N VAL A 49 0.70 12.03 14.06
CA VAL A 49 0.61 11.67 12.64
C VAL A 49 1.29 10.34 12.38
N PHE A 50 0.86 9.65 11.31
CA PHE A 50 1.52 8.44 10.82
C PHE A 50 1.72 8.53 9.29
N PRO A 51 2.95 8.37 8.78
CA PRO A 51 4.21 8.29 9.54
C PRO A 51 4.58 9.64 10.18
N GLY A 52 5.22 9.59 11.34
CA GLY A 52 5.64 10.74 12.13
C GLY A 52 7.11 10.65 12.56
N GLU A 53 7.58 11.65 13.30
CA GLU A 53 8.97 11.70 13.79
C GLU A 53 9.24 10.67 14.90
N ASP A 54 8.23 10.27 15.67
CA ASP A 54 8.37 9.26 16.71
C ASP A 54 8.44 7.86 16.09
N VAL A 55 9.57 7.20 16.29
CA VAL A 55 9.85 5.88 15.72
C VAL A 55 8.98 4.80 16.33
N LEU A 56 8.69 4.88 17.64
CA LEU A 56 7.85 3.90 18.32
C LEU A 56 6.39 4.04 17.91
N ASP A 57 5.91 5.26 17.73
CA ASP A 57 4.57 5.51 17.18
C ASP A 57 4.44 4.94 15.77
N ASN A 58 5.47 5.06 14.94
CA ASN A 58 5.49 4.44 13.61
C ASN A 58 5.45 2.90 13.70
N VAL A 59 6.18 2.29 14.64
CA VAL A 59 6.12 0.83 14.86
C VAL A 59 4.72 0.40 15.28
N HIS A 60 4.15 1.07 16.28
CA HIS A 60 2.81 0.76 16.78
C HIS A 60 1.73 0.95 15.70
N ALA A 61 1.76 2.06 14.98
CA ALA A 61 0.80 2.33 13.93
C ALA A 61 0.94 1.36 12.75
N THR A 62 2.18 0.99 12.37
CA THR A 62 2.43 -0.03 11.35
C THR A 62 1.89 -1.39 11.79
N ALA A 63 2.25 -1.85 13.00
CA ALA A 63 1.79 -3.12 13.55
C ALA A 63 0.26 -3.18 13.64
N GLN A 64 -0.37 -2.10 14.13
CA GLN A 64 -1.82 -2.00 14.21
C GLN A 64 -2.46 -2.01 12.82
N GLY A 65 -1.91 -1.29 11.85
CA GLY A 65 -2.41 -1.28 10.48
C GLY A 65 -2.34 -2.66 9.82
N VAL A 66 -1.22 -3.35 9.95
CA VAL A 66 -1.05 -4.72 9.46
C VAL A 66 -2.03 -5.67 10.16
N TRP A 67 -2.15 -5.59 11.48
CA TRP A 67 -3.06 -6.43 12.26
C TRP A 67 -4.52 -6.22 11.85
N ASP A 68 -4.96 -4.98 11.69
CA ASP A 68 -6.33 -4.64 11.25
C ASP A 68 -6.65 -5.28 9.90
N ILE A 69 -5.74 -5.16 8.92
CA ILE A 69 -5.93 -5.75 7.59
C ILE A 69 -5.98 -7.28 7.68
N ARG A 70 -5.08 -7.91 8.42
CA ARG A 70 -5.07 -9.36 8.61
C ARG A 70 -6.36 -9.86 9.26
N ARG A 71 -6.89 -9.15 10.27
CA ARG A 71 -8.19 -9.47 10.88
C ARG A 71 -9.34 -9.34 9.89
N LEU A 72 -9.31 -8.31 9.05
CA LEU A 72 -10.28 -8.11 7.98
C LEU A 72 -10.23 -9.24 6.94
N LEU A 73 -9.03 -9.66 6.51
CA LEU A 73 -8.84 -10.79 5.61
C LEU A 73 -9.38 -12.09 6.22
N SER A 74 -9.10 -12.34 7.50
CA SER A 74 -9.65 -13.49 8.22
C SER A 74 -11.18 -13.47 8.24
N TRP A 75 -11.78 -12.30 8.48
CA TRP A 75 -13.24 -12.16 8.46
C TRP A 75 -13.83 -12.41 7.07
N ILE A 76 -13.22 -11.86 6.00
CA ILE A 76 -13.67 -12.10 4.62
C ILE A 76 -13.65 -13.60 4.30
N ARG A 77 -12.55 -14.30 4.63
CA ARG A 77 -12.41 -15.74 4.39
C ARG A 77 -13.43 -16.59 5.16
N LEU A 78 -13.85 -16.11 6.33
CA LEU A 78 -14.92 -16.78 7.10
C LEU A 78 -16.30 -16.59 6.46
N GLN A 79 -16.57 -15.44 5.84
CA GLN A 79 -17.83 -15.16 5.17
C GLN A 79 -17.91 -15.83 3.79
N GLU A 80 -16.83 -15.78 3.05
CA GLU A 80 -16.74 -16.24 1.66
C GLU A 80 -15.40 -16.99 1.45
N PRO A 81 -15.31 -18.28 1.86
CA PRO A 81 -14.05 -19.05 1.85
C PRO A 81 -13.38 -19.17 0.47
N GLU A 82 -14.19 -19.16 -0.59
CA GLU A 82 -13.71 -19.30 -1.97
C GLU A 82 -13.38 -17.96 -2.65
N SER A 83 -13.47 -16.84 -1.91
CA SER A 83 -13.21 -15.52 -2.50
C SER A 83 -11.75 -15.32 -2.84
N LEU A 84 -11.49 -14.89 -4.06
CA LEU A 84 -10.19 -14.37 -4.47
C LEU A 84 -10.00 -12.99 -3.85
N ILE A 85 -8.83 -12.76 -3.24
CA ILE A 85 -8.55 -11.54 -2.50
C ILE A 85 -7.30 -10.86 -3.06
N GLY A 86 -7.45 -9.60 -3.48
CA GLY A 86 -6.36 -8.72 -3.88
C GLY A 86 -6.17 -7.55 -2.93
N LEU A 87 -4.94 -7.08 -2.83
CA LEU A 87 -4.59 -5.87 -2.11
C LEU A 87 -4.30 -4.74 -3.10
N ASN A 88 -4.86 -3.55 -2.85
CA ASN A 88 -4.50 -2.34 -3.58
C ASN A 88 -4.10 -1.26 -2.56
N GLY A 89 -2.87 -0.79 -2.65
CA GLY A 89 -2.30 0.16 -1.69
C GLY A 89 -1.58 1.32 -2.36
N LEU A 90 -1.82 2.54 -1.86
CA LEU A 90 -1.28 3.78 -2.40
C LEU A 90 -0.34 4.42 -1.38
N SER A 91 0.91 4.71 -1.76
CA SER A 91 1.89 5.42 -0.92
C SER A 91 2.11 4.69 0.43
N LEU A 92 1.74 5.28 1.56
CA LEU A 92 1.70 4.61 2.87
C LEU A 92 0.82 3.34 2.84
N GLY A 93 -0.30 3.36 2.14
CA GLY A 93 -1.12 2.18 1.93
C GLY A 93 -0.41 1.10 1.11
N GLY A 94 0.47 1.49 0.18
CA GLY A 94 1.35 0.59 -0.55
C GLY A 94 2.39 -0.07 0.38
N TYR A 95 2.91 0.68 1.33
CA TYR A 95 3.80 0.17 2.38
C TYR A 95 3.09 -0.88 3.27
N ILE A 96 1.91 -0.56 3.79
CA ILE A 96 1.12 -1.52 4.59
C ILE A 96 0.72 -2.74 3.75
N ALA A 97 0.32 -2.53 2.48
CA ALA A 97 -0.03 -3.63 1.57
C ALA A 97 1.16 -4.57 1.33
N SER A 98 2.36 -4.03 1.17
CA SER A 98 3.56 -4.84 0.94
C SER A 98 3.95 -5.67 2.17
N LEU A 99 3.76 -5.14 3.37
CA LEU A 99 3.93 -5.90 4.63
C LEU A 99 2.90 -7.02 4.74
N VAL A 100 1.62 -6.72 4.52
CA VAL A 100 0.55 -7.73 4.54
C VAL A 100 0.79 -8.81 3.48
N ALA A 101 1.19 -8.42 2.26
CA ALA A 101 1.52 -9.35 1.18
C ALA A 101 2.72 -10.27 1.48
N SER A 102 3.51 -9.93 2.48
CA SER A 102 4.63 -10.73 2.97
C SER A 102 4.31 -11.56 4.24
N LEU A 103 3.11 -11.39 4.80
CA LEU A 103 2.66 -12.06 6.03
C LEU A 103 1.39 -12.90 5.85
N GLU A 104 0.68 -12.71 4.74
CA GLU A 104 -0.58 -13.40 4.44
C GLU A 104 -0.44 -14.27 3.21
N GLU A 105 -0.75 -15.55 3.38
CA GLU A 105 -0.87 -16.51 2.30
C GLU A 105 -2.23 -16.41 1.59
N GLY A 106 -2.33 -16.95 0.38
CA GLY A 106 -3.60 -17.05 -0.36
C GLY A 106 -4.13 -15.71 -0.90
N LEU A 107 -3.29 -14.68 -0.99
CA LEU A 107 -3.62 -13.47 -1.73
C LEU A 107 -3.37 -13.70 -3.22
N THR A 108 -4.34 -13.31 -4.03
CA THR A 108 -4.28 -13.43 -5.50
C THR A 108 -3.35 -12.38 -6.10
N CYS A 109 -3.45 -11.14 -5.64
CA CYS A 109 -2.56 -10.06 -6.10
C CYS A 109 -2.32 -8.98 -5.06
N ALA A 110 -1.26 -8.21 -5.30
CA ALA A 110 -0.96 -6.96 -4.63
C ALA A 110 -0.55 -5.90 -5.66
N ILE A 111 -1.33 -4.82 -5.75
CA ILE A 111 -1.08 -3.68 -6.64
C ILE A 111 -0.61 -2.52 -5.78
N LEU A 112 0.65 -2.10 -5.96
CA LEU A 112 1.29 -1.08 -5.14
C LEU A 112 1.50 0.20 -5.96
N GLY A 113 0.80 1.25 -5.60
CA GLY A 113 0.94 2.57 -6.20
C GLY A 113 1.89 3.46 -5.43
N VAL A 114 2.95 3.97 -6.08
CA VAL A 114 3.95 4.87 -5.48
C VAL A 114 4.35 4.44 -4.07
N PRO A 115 4.67 3.15 -3.84
CA PRO A 115 4.79 2.59 -2.50
C PRO A 115 6.00 3.13 -1.74
N VAL A 116 5.80 3.43 -0.47
CA VAL A 116 6.89 3.58 0.50
C VAL A 116 7.46 2.21 0.80
N ALA A 117 8.79 2.11 0.96
CA ALA A 117 9.50 0.87 1.30
C ALA A 117 10.31 0.99 2.59
N ASP A 118 10.77 2.20 2.89
CA ASP A 118 11.63 2.48 4.04
C ASP A 118 11.18 3.80 4.69
N LEU A 119 10.51 3.69 5.84
CA LEU A 119 10.00 4.86 6.56
C LEU A 119 11.12 5.71 7.15
N VAL A 120 12.22 5.10 7.62
CA VAL A 120 13.32 5.84 8.22
C VAL A 120 14.03 6.69 7.16
N GLU A 121 14.28 6.12 5.99
CA GLU A 121 14.85 6.85 4.87
C GLU A 121 13.89 7.97 4.40
N LEU A 122 12.60 7.68 4.25
CA LEU A 122 11.59 8.65 3.87
C LEU A 122 11.57 9.85 4.82
N LEU A 123 11.47 9.62 6.12
CA LEU A 123 11.42 10.66 7.15
C LEU A 123 12.74 11.42 7.23
N GLY A 124 13.88 10.72 7.13
CA GLY A 124 15.19 11.33 7.07
C GLY A 124 15.36 12.28 5.87
N ARG A 125 14.80 11.91 4.72
CA ARG A 125 14.79 12.77 3.52
C ARG A 125 13.97 14.04 3.72
N HIS A 126 12.81 13.92 4.36
CA HIS A 126 11.88 15.03 4.57
C HIS A 126 12.09 15.80 5.87
N SER A 127 13.08 15.43 6.68
CA SER A 127 13.41 16.10 7.94
C SER A 127 13.87 17.57 7.81
N GLY A 128 14.20 18.00 6.59
CA GLY A 128 14.80 19.33 6.36
C GLY A 128 16.25 19.46 6.86
N LEU A 129 16.83 18.40 7.43
CA LEU A 129 18.19 18.42 7.94
C LEU A 129 19.22 18.39 6.81
N HIS A 130 20.21 19.30 6.88
CA HIS A 130 21.34 19.25 5.95
C HIS A 130 22.10 17.92 6.06
N ARG A 131 22.81 17.51 4.99
CA ARG A 131 23.53 16.22 4.94
C ARG A 131 24.52 16.04 6.10
N ASP A 132 25.15 17.11 6.52
CA ASP A 132 26.18 17.12 7.58
C ASP A 132 25.61 17.47 8.97
N ASP A 133 24.28 17.51 9.13
CA ASP A 133 23.65 17.81 10.43
C ASP A 133 23.81 16.59 11.37
N PRO A 134 24.41 16.78 12.57
CA PRO A 134 24.61 15.68 13.54
C PRO A 134 23.30 14.98 13.94
N ARG A 135 22.16 15.66 13.85
CA ARG A 135 20.84 15.06 14.14
C ARG A 135 20.47 13.94 13.17
N ARG A 136 21.12 13.87 12.00
CA ARG A 136 20.96 12.75 11.08
C ARG A 136 21.47 11.43 11.65
N ASP A 137 22.41 11.46 12.57
CA ASP A 137 22.87 10.25 13.24
C ASP A 137 21.78 9.67 14.13
N THR A 138 20.92 10.50 14.73
CA THR A 138 19.71 10.03 15.44
C THR A 138 18.75 9.30 14.48
N VAL A 139 18.57 9.79 13.26
CA VAL A 139 17.76 9.10 12.25
C VAL A 139 18.37 7.74 11.90
N LYS A 140 19.69 7.67 11.71
CA LYS A 140 20.39 6.39 11.47
C LYS A 140 20.28 5.42 12.65
N MET A 141 20.28 5.90 13.88
CA MET A 141 20.04 5.06 15.06
C MET A 141 18.66 4.39 15.05
N ALA A 142 17.69 4.95 14.33
CA ALA A 142 16.36 4.36 14.15
C ALA A 142 16.33 3.22 13.11
N GLU A 143 17.36 3.07 12.26
CA GLU A 143 17.37 2.07 11.19
C GLU A 143 17.15 0.62 11.67
N PRO A 144 17.74 0.14 12.80
CA PRO A 144 17.47 -1.22 13.27
C PRO A 144 15.99 -1.44 13.61
N ILE A 145 15.34 -0.43 14.21
CA ILE A 145 13.92 -0.47 14.53
C ILE A 145 13.09 -0.39 13.23
N GLY A 146 13.45 0.52 12.34
CA GLY A 146 12.82 0.67 11.03
C GLY A 146 12.82 -0.61 10.20
N ARG A 147 13.91 -1.39 10.28
CA ARG A 147 14.00 -2.71 9.61
C ARG A 147 12.97 -3.72 10.11
N MET A 148 12.56 -3.66 11.38
CA MET A 148 11.55 -4.57 11.93
C MET A 148 10.18 -4.40 11.28
N ILE A 149 9.89 -3.21 10.77
CA ILE A 149 8.63 -2.87 10.11
C ILE A 149 8.80 -2.62 8.61
N SER A 150 9.97 -2.90 8.03
CA SER A 150 10.23 -2.66 6.62
C SER A 150 9.82 -3.85 5.74
N PRO A 151 9.05 -3.64 4.65
CA PRO A 151 8.77 -4.69 3.68
C PRO A 151 10.04 -5.20 2.98
N LEU A 152 11.14 -4.46 3.03
CA LEU A 152 12.44 -4.90 2.50
C LEU A 152 13.10 -5.98 3.37
N SER A 153 12.58 -6.24 4.57
CA SER A 153 13.05 -7.30 5.47
C SER A 153 12.25 -8.60 5.37
N LEU A 154 11.19 -8.62 4.58
CA LEU A 154 10.25 -9.74 4.46
C LEU A 154 10.15 -10.21 3.00
N THR A 155 10.06 -11.51 2.79
CA THR A 155 9.82 -12.08 1.46
C THR A 155 8.33 -12.03 1.13
N PRO A 156 7.90 -11.48 -0.02
CA PRO A 156 6.50 -11.46 -0.40
C PRO A 156 5.98 -12.88 -0.67
N LEU A 157 4.80 -13.20 -0.11
CA LEU A 157 4.12 -14.49 -0.27
C LEU A 157 3.19 -14.52 -1.49
N VAL A 158 2.75 -13.36 -1.95
CA VAL A 158 1.95 -13.25 -3.19
C VAL A 158 2.74 -13.82 -4.36
N PRO A 159 2.16 -14.68 -5.21
CA PRO A 159 2.82 -15.21 -6.41
C PRO A 159 3.36 -14.09 -7.32
N MET A 160 4.45 -14.36 -8.03
CA MET A 160 5.07 -13.35 -8.93
C MET A 160 4.06 -12.78 -9.93
N ALA A 161 3.20 -13.60 -10.51
CA ALA A 161 2.16 -13.20 -11.44
C ALA A 161 1.07 -12.29 -10.82
N GLY A 162 1.03 -12.17 -9.50
CA GLY A 162 0.11 -11.30 -8.76
C GLY A 162 0.77 -10.05 -8.19
N ARG A 163 2.03 -9.76 -8.51
CA ARG A 163 2.75 -8.59 -7.99
C ARG A 163 2.81 -7.49 -9.04
N PHE A 164 2.31 -6.30 -8.70
CA PHE A 164 2.25 -5.17 -9.62
C PHE A 164 2.63 -3.88 -8.93
N ILE A 165 3.40 -3.04 -9.62
CA ILE A 165 3.83 -1.74 -9.07
C ILE A 165 3.61 -0.65 -10.12
N TYR A 166 3.21 0.55 -9.70
CA TYR A 166 3.28 1.73 -10.54
C TYR A 166 3.89 2.91 -9.79
N ALA A 167 4.68 3.75 -10.49
CA ALA A 167 5.38 4.86 -9.87
C ALA A 167 5.62 6.03 -10.81
N GLY A 168 5.75 7.23 -10.23
CA GLY A 168 6.08 8.44 -10.97
C GLY A 168 7.59 8.64 -11.05
N VAL A 169 8.12 8.91 -12.26
CA VAL A 169 9.55 9.12 -12.44
C VAL A 169 10.06 10.42 -11.81
N ALA A 170 9.18 11.39 -11.58
CA ALA A 170 9.48 12.69 -10.97
C ALA A 170 8.90 12.82 -9.56
N ASP A 171 8.65 11.71 -8.87
CA ASP A 171 8.13 11.72 -7.51
C ASP A 171 9.19 12.24 -6.53
N GLN A 172 8.89 13.35 -5.86
CA GLN A 172 9.75 13.97 -4.86
C GLN A 172 9.35 13.60 -3.43
N LEU A 173 8.14 13.07 -3.24
CA LEU A 173 7.67 12.64 -1.93
C LEU A 173 8.16 11.22 -1.63
N VAL A 174 7.87 10.28 -2.51
CA VAL A 174 8.38 8.90 -2.43
C VAL A 174 9.38 8.71 -3.56
N HIS A 175 10.64 8.98 -3.26
CA HIS A 175 11.69 9.04 -4.29
C HIS A 175 11.84 7.69 -5.01
N PRO A 176 11.74 7.66 -6.36
CA PRO A 176 11.69 6.43 -7.14
C PRO A 176 12.83 5.46 -6.86
N ARG A 177 14.07 5.95 -6.85
CA ARG A 177 15.28 5.12 -6.66
C ARG A 177 15.39 4.61 -5.21
N GLU A 178 15.09 5.46 -4.23
CA GLU A 178 15.34 5.17 -2.82
C GLU A 178 14.21 4.32 -2.19
N GLN A 179 13.04 4.35 -2.77
CA GLN A 179 11.86 3.65 -2.28
C GLN A 179 11.40 2.58 -3.29
N VAL A 180 10.81 2.99 -4.40
CA VAL A 180 10.12 2.11 -5.34
C VAL A 180 11.06 1.10 -6.00
N THR A 181 12.22 1.54 -6.49
CA THR A 181 13.19 0.63 -7.15
C THR A 181 13.72 -0.41 -6.18
N ARG A 182 14.01 -0.03 -4.93
CA ARG A 182 14.45 -0.98 -3.90
C ARG A 182 13.38 -2.05 -3.62
N LEU A 183 12.12 -1.64 -3.50
CA LEU A 183 11.02 -2.59 -3.29
C LEU A 183 10.81 -3.48 -4.51
N TRP A 184 10.84 -2.92 -5.71
CA TRP A 184 10.73 -3.64 -6.97
C TRP A 184 11.82 -4.71 -7.13
N GLU A 185 13.08 -4.37 -6.85
CA GLU A 185 14.19 -5.32 -6.87
C GLU A 185 14.02 -6.41 -5.81
N HIS A 186 13.67 -6.03 -4.59
CA HIS A 186 13.42 -6.95 -3.48
C HIS A 186 12.26 -7.91 -3.77
N TRP A 187 11.24 -7.46 -4.47
CA TRP A 187 10.08 -8.26 -4.87
C TRP A 187 10.33 -9.17 -6.08
N GLY A 188 11.55 -9.20 -6.60
CA GLY A 188 11.97 -10.05 -7.73
C GLY A 188 11.66 -9.42 -9.09
N LYS A 189 11.55 -8.10 -9.15
CA LYS A 189 11.30 -7.33 -10.38
C LYS A 189 9.94 -7.67 -11.04
N PRO A 190 8.84 -7.52 -10.31
CA PRO A 190 7.50 -7.74 -10.86
C PRO A 190 7.18 -6.74 -11.98
N GLU A 191 6.00 -6.91 -12.57
CA GLU A 191 5.52 -5.96 -13.58
C GLU A 191 5.38 -4.56 -12.98
N ILE A 192 5.94 -3.56 -13.67
CA ILE A 192 5.96 -2.17 -13.21
C ILE A 192 5.67 -1.21 -14.34
N VAL A 193 4.83 -0.20 -14.07
CA VAL A 193 4.64 0.92 -14.98
C VAL A 193 5.16 2.22 -14.36
N TRP A 194 6.02 2.90 -15.11
CA TRP A 194 6.52 4.22 -14.79
C TRP A 194 5.74 5.29 -15.57
N TYR A 195 5.17 6.27 -14.86
CA TYR A 195 4.48 7.37 -15.53
C TYR A 195 5.26 8.69 -15.40
N PRO A 196 5.18 9.58 -16.40
CA PRO A 196 5.79 10.90 -16.35
C PRO A 196 5.01 11.79 -15.37
N GLY A 197 5.51 11.96 -14.14
CA GLY A 197 4.84 12.79 -13.14
C GLY A 197 5.36 12.54 -11.72
N GLY A 198 4.88 13.36 -10.80
CA GLY A 198 5.14 13.27 -9.36
C GLY A 198 4.16 12.37 -8.63
N HIS A 199 4.16 12.45 -7.31
CA HIS A 199 3.46 11.55 -6.38
C HIS A 199 1.97 11.34 -6.70
N THR A 200 1.25 12.39 -7.07
CA THR A 200 -0.19 12.34 -7.36
C THR A 200 -0.52 12.21 -8.86
N GLY A 201 0.49 12.15 -9.73
CA GLY A 201 0.29 12.10 -11.18
C GLY A 201 -0.46 10.86 -11.68
N PHE A 202 -0.43 9.75 -10.93
CA PHE A 202 -1.13 8.51 -11.25
C PHE A 202 -2.62 8.70 -11.47
N PHE A 203 -3.25 9.61 -10.74
CA PHE A 203 -4.70 9.84 -10.81
C PHE A 203 -5.18 10.21 -12.21
N ARG A 204 -4.39 10.99 -12.96
CA ARG A 204 -4.68 11.40 -14.33
C ARG A 204 -3.97 10.56 -15.40
N SER A 205 -3.17 9.59 -15.00
CA SER A 205 -2.38 8.75 -15.90
C SER A 205 -3.22 7.62 -16.49
N ARG A 206 -3.62 7.75 -17.74
CA ARG A 206 -4.30 6.66 -18.48
C ARG A 206 -3.48 5.36 -18.50
N PRO A 207 -2.14 5.38 -18.69
CA PRO A 207 -1.32 4.17 -18.57
C PRO A 207 -1.47 3.47 -17.22
N VAL A 208 -1.46 4.21 -16.10
CA VAL A 208 -1.64 3.62 -14.76
C VAL A 208 -3.04 3.03 -14.60
N GLN A 209 -4.07 3.74 -15.06
CA GLN A 209 -5.45 3.25 -14.99
C GLN A 209 -5.64 1.94 -15.74
N ARG A 210 -5.06 1.83 -16.95
CA ARG A 210 -5.08 0.62 -17.75
C ARG A 210 -4.29 -0.48 -17.09
N PHE A 211 -3.09 -0.18 -16.59
CA PHE A 211 -2.24 -1.12 -15.88
C PHE A 211 -2.94 -1.76 -14.66
N VAL A 212 -3.67 -0.98 -13.86
CA VAL A 212 -4.44 -1.53 -12.72
C VAL A 212 -5.53 -2.50 -13.20
N GLU A 213 -6.23 -2.18 -14.30
CA GLU A 213 -7.25 -3.06 -14.87
C GLU A 213 -6.63 -4.36 -15.44
N GLU A 214 -5.52 -4.25 -16.16
CA GLU A 214 -4.74 -5.38 -16.67
C GLU A 214 -4.20 -6.27 -15.54
N ALA A 215 -3.69 -5.66 -14.47
CA ALA A 215 -3.21 -6.38 -13.28
C ALA A 215 -4.32 -7.21 -12.61
N LEU A 216 -5.52 -6.66 -12.48
CA LEU A 216 -6.68 -7.37 -11.94
C LEU A 216 -7.08 -8.56 -12.82
N GLN A 217 -7.00 -8.41 -14.15
CA GLN A 217 -7.31 -9.46 -15.10
C GLN A 217 -6.22 -10.54 -15.13
N GLN A 218 -4.96 -10.14 -15.27
CA GLN A 218 -3.82 -11.06 -15.38
C GLN A 218 -3.62 -11.89 -14.12
N SER A 219 -3.88 -11.32 -12.95
CA SER A 219 -3.79 -12.05 -11.69
C SER A 219 -4.90 -13.11 -11.50
N GLY A 220 -5.93 -13.13 -12.34
CA GLY A 220 -7.10 -13.97 -12.16
C GLY A 220 -8.10 -13.48 -11.11
N LEU A 221 -7.89 -12.29 -10.54
CA LEU A 221 -8.81 -11.75 -9.51
C LEU A 221 -10.22 -11.51 -10.04
N LEU A 222 -10.37 -11.29 -11.34
CA LEU A 222 -11.67 -11.14 -12.00
C LEU A 222 -12.29 -12.48 -12.42
N ASP A 223 -11.59 -13.59 -12.23
CA ASP A 223 -12.12 -14.91 -12.53
C ASP A 223 -13.11 -15.31 -11.45
N ARG A 224 -14.38 -15.42 -11.82
CA ARG A 224 -15.41 -15.84 -10.87
C ARG A 224 -15.18 -17.30 -10.46
N PRO A 225 -15.20 -17.65 -9.14
CA PRO A 225 -15.23 -19.02 -8.70
C PRO A 225 -16.39 -19.78 -9.38
N THR A 226 -16.16 -21.00 -9.81
CA THR A 226 -17.12 -21.82 -10.57
C THR A 226 -18.47 -21.98 -9.85
N ALA A 227 -18.48 -21.93 -8.51
CA ALA A 227 -19.68 -22.06 -7.67
C ALA A 227 -20.62 -20.82 -7.71
N GLN A 228 -20.18 -19.67 -8.20
CA GLN A 228 -21.02 -18.45 -8.30
C GLN A 228 -21.73 -18.31 -9.65
N ARG A 229 -21.43 -19.15 -10.63
CA ARG A 229 -22.08 -19.10 -11.94
C ARG A 229 -23.55 -19.54 -11.93
N ASP A 230 -24.00 -20.24 -10.89
CA ASP A 230 -25.33 -20.84 -10.79
C ASP A 230 -26.25 -20.16 -9.76
N ARG A 231 -25.91 -19.02 -9.18
CA ARG A 231 -26.84 -18.25 -8.35
C ARG A 231 -27.67 -17.36 -9.28
N PRO A 232 -29.01 -17.58 -9.38
CA PRO A 232 -29.90 -16.68 -10.13
C PRO A 232 -29.88 -15.31 -9.43
N ALA A 233 -29.99 -14.25 -10.26
CA ALA A 233 -30.02 -12.83 -9.84
C ALA A 233 -31.26 -12.51 -9.03
#